data_b12f545a5776d69e5fbc313f0318dcf3
#
_entry.id   b12f545a5776d69e5fbc313f0318dcf3
#
_cell.length_a   1.000
_cell.length_b   1.000
_cell.length_c   1.000
_cell.angle_alpha   90.00
_cell.angle_beta   90.00
_cell.angle_gamma   90.00
#
_symmetry.space_group_name_H-M   'P 1'
#
loop_
_entity.id
_entity.type
_entity.pdbx_description
1 polymer ?
#
loop_
_entity_poly.entity_id
_entity_poly.type
_entity_poly.pdbx_seq_one_letter_code
_entity_poly.pdbx_strand_id
1 'polypeptide(L)'
;LKILKNIRNSFLLFFSLLIFSNSSAKEITNLSWTKSVYVGKKLSNFKETVSSPALGNKAWKITLLPKDCGRDKEGDYSDCKNNGRDPVVGHGGGDRARSEYYTDKKFTGEKWHSVSIFIPNNFKSVEPVSTSFFQIYERKEGPRMMLRTKYGFVEPRYYPVNGMDSAGVRHKNLKIDDMRGKWTTLIFHTKMSKNPNKGFMKMYVNNTLYNVFEGRTSFGGEHYSKFGIYHSWISRWNDKVKGEYPKQIIYYDNLFRTNKKEKLLKLIQDD
;
A
#
# COMPACT_ATOMS: atom_id res chain seq x y z
N LEU A 1 29.79 66.85 50.83
CA LEU A 1 29.96 65.36 50.88
C LEU A 1 29.14 64.74 49.78
N LYS A 2 29.80 64.37 48.66
CA LYS A 2 29.14 63.73 47.52
C LYS A 2 29.62 62.27 47.42
N ILE A 3 28.71 61.34 47.55
CA ILE A 3 28.96 59.93 47.33
C ILE A 3 28.53 59.63 45.91
N LEU A 4 29.50 59.34 45.06
CA LEU A 4 29.27 58.79 43.71
C LEU A 4 29.05 57.30 43.79
N LYS A 5 27.85 56.83 43.42
CA LYS A 5 27.56 55.45 43.23
C LYS A 5 27.89 55.00 41.77
N ASN A 6 28.86 54.12 41.62
CA ASN A 6 29.16 53.39 40.38
C ASN A 6 28.06 52.42 40.06
N ILE A 7 27.37 52.65 38.97
CA ILE A 7 26.48 51.64 38.38
C ILE A 7 27.31 50.88 37.35
N ARG A 8 27.59 49.61 37.64
CA ARG A 8 28.26 48.71 36.78
C ARG A 8 27.16 48.00 35.92
N ASN A 9 27.03 48.41 34.67
CA ASN A 9 26.16 47.74 33.71
C ASN A 9 26.77 46.39 33.31
N SER A 10 26.22 45.32 33.82
CA SER A 10 26.48 43.95 33.32
C SER A 10 25.55 43.69 32.13
N PHE A 11 26.09 43.78 30.93
CA PHE A 11 25.43 43.29 29.73
C PHE A 11 25.51 41.75 29.73
N LEU A 12 24.43 41.08 30.11
CA LEU A 12 24.25 39.65 29.89
C LEU A 12 23.88 39.44 28.43
N LEU A 13 24.85 39.06 27.60
CA LEU A 13 24.61 38.53 26.28
C LEU A 13 23.95 37.13 26.44
N PHE A 14 22.64 37.07 26.23
CA PHE A 14 21.94 35.83 26.00
C PHE A 14 22.30 35.34 24.60
N PHE A 15 23.29 34.43 24.51
CA PHE A 15 23.51 33.61 23.33
C PHE A 15 22.40 32.53 23.31
N SER A 16 21.27 32.80 22.61
CA SER A 16 20.32 31.78 22.25
C SER A 16 20.99 30.83 21.24
N LEU A 17 21.50 29.71 21.73
CA LEU A 17 21.85 28.59 20.88
C LEU A 17 20.56 28.15 20.18
N LEU A 18 20.36 28.56 18.96
CA LEU A 18 19.43 27.95 18.04
C LEU A 18 19.98 26.54 17.71
N ILE A 19 19.55 25.57 18.49
CA ILE A 19 19.73 24.14 18.14
C ILE A 19 18.83 23.92 16.94
N PHE A 20 19.39 24.04 15.74
CA PHE A 20 18.77 23.47 14.55
C PHE A 20 18.79 21.95 14.72
N SER A 21 17.72 21.40 15.24
CA SER A 21 17.48 19.97 15.10
C SER A 21 17.34 19.70 13.60
N ASN A 22 18.39 19.17 13.00
CA ASN A 22 18.28 18.54 11.68
C ASN A 22 17.32 17.35 11.82
N SER A 23 16.02 17.60 11.76
CA SER A 23 15.08 16.51 11.54
C SER A 23 15.35 15.98 10.14
N SER A 24 16.04 14.87 10.05
CA SER A 24 16.17 14.17 8.78
C SER A 24 14.75 13.91 8.27
N ALA A 25 14.48 14.32 7.02
CA ALA A 25 13.18 14.12 6.43
C ALA A 25 12.81 12.63 6.52
N LYS A 26 11.64 12.33 7.08
CA LYS A 26 11.13 10.97 7.20
C LYS A 26 11.08 10.29 5.84
N GLU A 27 11.61 9.10 5.76
CA GLU A 27 11.56 8.30 4.55
C GLU A 27 10.17 7.65 4.37
N ILE A 28 9.63 7.72 3.17
CA ILE A 28 8.37 7.03 2.81
C ILE A 28 8.51 5.51 2.94
N THR A 29 9.72 4.98 2.81
CA THR A 29 9.97 3.53 2.75
C THR A 29 11.41 3.18 3.09
N ASN A 30 11.61 1.96 3.62
CA ASN A 30 12.91 1.31 3.77
C ASN A 30 13.17 0.24 2.70
N LEU A 31 12.45 0.29 1.58
CA LEU A 31 12.50 -0.73 0.53
C LEU A 31 12.71 -0.08 -0.84
N SER A 32 13.39 -0.79 -1.73
CA SER A 32 13.43 -0.45 -3.15
C SER A 32 12.19 -0.96 -3.86
N TRP A 33 11.62 -0.14 -4.73
CA TRP A 33 10.39 -0.42 -5.44
C TRP A 33 10.55 -0.25 -6.93
N THR A 34 10.22 -1.30 -7.66
CA THR A 34 10.23 -1.34 -9.12
C THR A 34 8.81 -1.32 -9.66
N LYS A 35 8.61 -0.61 -10.75
CA LYS A 35 7.34 -0.49 -11.43
C LYS A 35 6.89 -1.82 -12.03
N SER A 36 5.62 -2.18 -11.81
CA SER A 36 5.03 -3.42 -12.32
C SER A 36 4.54 -3.25 -13.76
N VAL A 37 5.48 -2.98 -14.68
CA VAL A 37 5.20 -2.84 -16.12
C VAL A 37 6.22 -3.62 -16.94
N TYR A 38 5.88 -3.93 -18.20
CA TYR A 38 6.86 -4.47 -19.14
C TYR A 38 7.74 -3.36 -19.74
N VAL A 39 8.96 -3.75 -20.09
CA VAL A 39 9.93 -2.87 -20.75
C VAL A 39 9.34 -2.33 -22.06
N GLY A 40 9.48 -1.04 -22.31
CA GLY A 40 9.11 -0.39 -23.58
C GLY A 40 7.78 0.36 -23.57
N LYS A 41 6.90 0.21 -22.59
CA LYS A 41 5.68 1.02 -22.49
C LYS A 41 5.88 2.23 -21.58
N LYS A 42 5.68 3.41 -22.15
CA LYS A 42 5.50 4.65 -21.38
C LYS A 42 4.07 4.69 -20.90
N LEU A 43 3.85 4.36 -19.65
CA LEU A 43 2.58 4.66 -19.00
C LEU A 43 2.65 6.10 -18.49
N SER A 44 1.61 6.85 -18.69
CA SER A 44 1.66 8.30 -18.54
C SER A 44 1.65 8.79 -17.10
N ASN A 45 1.14 8.05 -16.14
CA ASN A 45 0.97 8.57 -14.79
C ASN A 45 1.30 7.54 -13.74
N PHE A 46 2.37 7.79 -13.00
CA PHE A 46 2.83 6.86 -12.03
C PHE A 46 2.94 7.46 -10.63
N LYS A 47 3.98 7.07 -9.96
CA LYS A 47 4.38 7.52 -8.66
C LYS A 47 4.95 8.93 -8.77
N GLU A 48 4.22 9.90 -8.26
CA GLU A 48 4.69 11.26 -8.02
C GLU A 48 5.04 11.40 -6.54
N THR A 49 6.12 12.11 -6.24
CA THR A 49 6.40 12.53 -4.87
C THR A 49 5.73 13.88 -4.65
N VAL A 50 4.91 13.97 -3.61
CA VAL A 50 4.14 15.17 -3.25
C VAL A 50 4.37 15.54 -1.80
N SER A 51 4.19 16.81 -1.48
CA SER A 51 4.28 17.33 -0.11
C SER A 51 2.92 17.39 0.61
N SER A 52 1.81 17.23 -0.13
CA SER A 52 0.46 17.20 0.45
C SER A 52 -0.49 16.37 -0.43
N PRO A 53 -1.32 15.48 0.18
CA PRO A 53 -1.27 15.10 1.59
C PRO A 53 -0.03 14.25 1.88
N ALA A 54 0.61 14.45 3.04
CA ALA A 54 1.73 13.66 3.52
C ALA A 54 1.62 13.45 5.04
N LEU A 55 2.17 12.36 5.58
CA LEU A 55 2.30 12.15 7.02
C LEU A 55 3.54 12.87 7.56
N GLY A 56 4.60 12.89 6.80
CA GLY A 56 5.79 13.69 7.04
C GLY A 56 5.92 14.75 5.95
N ASN A 57 7.13 14.94 5.44
CA ASN A 57 7.41 15.95 4.42
C ASN A 57 6.99 15.55 3.00
N LYS A 58 6.81 14.27 2.76
CA LYS A 58 6.55 13.72 1.42
C LYS A 58 5.69 12.47 1.49
N ALA A 59 4.89 12.25 0.45
CA ALA A 59 4.16 11.02 0.21
C ALA A 59 4.24 10.63 -1.28
N TRP A 60 3.86 9.42 -1.62
CA TRP A 60 3.74 9.00 -3.01
C TRP A 60 2.28 9.05 -3.45
N LYS A 61 2.02 9.82 -4.48
CA LYS A 61 0.75 9.85 -5.20
C LYS A 61 0.79 8.84 -6.33
N ILE A 62 -0.18 7.95 -6.35
CA ILE A 62 -0.39 6.98 -7.42
C ILE A 62 -1.66 7.36 -8.17
N THR A 63 -1.55 7.48 -9.49
CA THR A 63 -2.67 7.75 -10.37
C THR A 63 -2.89 6.55 -11.29
N LEU A 64 -4.14 6.15 -11.46
CA LEU A 64 -4.61 5.23 -12.48
C LEU A 64 -5.60 5.96 -13.37
N LEU A 65 -5.30 6.05 -14.66
CA LEU A 65 -6.20 6.61 -15.67
C LEU A 65 -7.07 5.54 -16.32
N PRO A 66 -8.19 5.93 -16.93
CA PRO A 66 -8.94 5.03 -17.81
C PRO A 66 -7.99 4.41 -18.85
N LYS A 67 -8.13 3.12 -19.08
CA LYS A 67 -7.32 2.33 -20.03
C LYS A 67 -5.84 2.14 -19.67
N ASP A 68 -5.38 2.58 -18.51
CA ASP A 68 -4.04 2.23 -18.02
C ASP A 68 -3.92 0.73 -17.79
N CYS A 69 -3.01 0.11 -18.49
CA CYS A 69 -2.69 -1.30 -18.32
C CYS A 69 -1.19 -1.45 -18.01
N GLY A 70 -0.90 -1.98 -16.83
CA GLY A 70 0.47 -2.12 -16.35
C GLY A 70 1.31 -3.12 -17.12
N ARG A 71 0.68 -4.10 -17.72
CA ARG A 71 1.31 -5.16 -18.49
C ARG A 71 0.67 -5.24 -19.86
N ASP A 72 1.41 -4.87 -20.86
CA ASP A 72 1.03 -5.07 -22.24
C ASP A 72 2.23 -5.70 -22.93
N LYS A 73 2.17 -7.00 -23.14
CA LYS A 73 3.15 -7.75 -23.88
C LYS A 73 2.43 -8.44 -25.02
N GLU A 74 2.86 -8.16 -26.22
CA GLU A 74 2.32 -8.72 -27.44
C GLU A 74 2.39 -10.27 -27.38
N GLY A 75 1.26 -10.92 -27.64
CA GLY A 75 1.18 -12.37 -27.67
C GLY A 75 1.04 -13.08 -26.34
N ASP A 76 0.98 -12.38 -25.20
CA ASP A 76 0.86 -12.96 -23.87
C ASP A 76 -0.37 -12.42 -23.12
N TYR A 77 -0.67 -12.96 -21.94
CA TYR A 77 -1.74 -12.53 -21.03
C TYR A 77 -1.46 -11.11 -20.50
N SER A 78 -1.59 -10.11 -21.36
CA SER A 78 -1.40 -8.71 -20.98
C SER A 78 -2.65 -8.15 -20.31
N ASP A 79 -2.47 -7.13 -19.49
CA ASP A 79 -3.58 -6.47 -18.81
C ASP A 79 -4.60 -5.86 -19.78
N CYS A 80 -4.18 -5.52 -20.99
CA CYS A 80 -4.98 -4.80 -22.00
C CYS A 80 -5.54 -5.66 -23.12
N LYS A 81 -5.19 -6.94 -23.19
CA LYS A 81 -5.39 -7.75 -24.40
C LYS A 81 -6.83 -7.79 -24.90
N ASN A 82 -7.82 -7.73 -24.03
CA ASN A 82 -9.22 -7.91 -24.42
C ASN A 82 -10.15 -6.79 -23.92
N ASN A 83 -9.64 -5.65 -23.51
CA ASN A 83 -10.49 -4.51 -23.05
C ASN A 83 -11.63 -4.94 -22.11
N GLY A 84 -11.38 -5.91 -21.25
CA GLY A 84 -12.38 -6.42 -20.32
C GLY A 84 -13.26 -7.55 -20.83
N ARG A 85 -12.96 -8.14 -21.97
CA ARG A 85 -13.78 -9.21 -22.57
C ARG A 85 -13.04 -10.50 -22.77
N ASP A 86 -12.16 -10.90 -21.87
CA ASP A 86 -11.52 -12.18 -22.06
C ASP A 86 -12.36 -13.37 -21.60
N PRO A 87 -12.85 -14.17 -22.54
CA PRO A 87 -13.48 -15.43 -22.22
C PRO A 87 -12.48 -16.56 -21.97
N VAL A 88 -11.17 -16.34 -22.02
CA VAL A 88 -10.24 -17.41 -21.70
C VAL A 88 -10.36 -17.74 -20.23
N VAL A 89 -11.26 -18.63 -20.01
CA VAL A 89 -11.62 -19.24 -18.75
C VAL A 89 -10.34 -19.66 -18.02
N GLY A 90 -10.13 -19.09 -16.86
CA GLY A 90 -9.17 -19.57 -15.88
C GLY A 90 -7.92 -18.73 -15.64
N HIS A 91 -7.54 -17.79 -16.48
CA HIS A 91 -6.28 -17.06 -16.29
C HIS A 91 -6.41 -15.54 -16.13
N GLY A 92 -7.60 -14.96 -16.34
CA GLY A 92 -7.86 -13.53 -16.08
C GLY A 92 -6.84 -12.57 -16.71
N GLY A 93 -6.23 -12.97 -17.83
CA GLY A 93 -5.36 -12.12 -18.62
C GLY A 93 -6.18 -11.17 -19.46
N GLY A 94 -5.77 -9.91 -19.58
CA GLY A 94 -6.39 -8.96 -20.48
C GLY A 94 -7.57 -8.15 -19.93
N ASP A 95 -8.08 -8.45 -18.75
CA ASP A 95 -9.22 -7.79 -18.11
C ASP A 95 -8.77 -7.05 -16.83
N ARG A 96 -7.75 -6.20 -16.95
CA ARG A 96 -7.10 -5.57 -15.80
C ARG A 96 -6.63 -4.16 -16.09
N ALA A 97 -6.62 -3.33 -15.04
CA ALA A 97 -5.92 -2.06 -15.05
C ALA A 97 -5.01 -1.96 -13.83
N ARG A 98 -3.85 -1.33 -13.98
CA ARG A 98 -2.94 -1.15 -12.85
C ARG A 98 -2.00 0.03 -12.99
N SER A 99 -1.73 0.63 -11.83
CA SER A 99 -0.57 1.46 -11.56
C SER A 99 0.06 0.95 -10.28
N GLU A 100 0.95 -0.04 -10.39
CA GLU A 100 1.53 -0.79 -9.26
C GLU A 100 3.05 -0.80 -9.26
N TYR A 101 3.60 -0.97 -8.07
CA TYR A 101 5.02 -1.17 -7.79
C TYR A 101 5.21 -2.43 -6.95
N TYR A 102 6.34 -3.12 -7.10
CA TYR A 102 6.73 -4.29 -6.31
C TYR A 102 8.11 -4.11 -5.70
N THR A 103 8.37 -4.76 -4.56
CA THR A 103 9.68 -4.71 -3.90
C THR A 103 10.68 -5.62 -4.61
N ASP A 104 11.89 -5.11 -4.83
CA ASP A 104 12.99 -5.90 -5.36
C ASP A 104 13.50 -6.91 -4.33
N LYS A 105 13.59 -6.48 -3.07
CA LYS A 105 14.00 -7.34 -1.96
C LYS A 105 12.90 -8.34 -1.60
N LYS A 106 13.18 -9.62 -1.77
CA LYS A 106 12.29 -10.73 -1.39
C LYS A 106 12.36 -11.01 0.12
N PHE A 107 11.41 -11.81 0.60
CA PHE A 107 11.38 -12.28 1.99
C PHE A 107 10.79 -13.68 2.10
N THR A 108 11.07 -14.32 3.24
CA THR A 108 10.48 -15.58 3.69
C THR A 108 10.15 -15.48 5.17
N GLY A 109 9.40 -16.45 5.68
CA GLY A 109 9.11 -16.56 7.11
C GLY A 109 8.27 -15.42 7.66
N GLU A 110 8.60 -14.97 8.86
CA GLU A 110 7.81 -14.00 9.61
C GLU A 110 8.29 -12.56 9.38
N LYS A 111 7.33 -11.66 9.08
CA LYS A 111 7.58 -10.23 8.83
C LYS A 111 6.45 -9.37 9.33
N TRP A 112 6.82 -8.13 9.64
CA TRP A 112 5.93 -7.02 9.90
C TRP A 112 6.02 -6.04 8.73
N HIS A 113 4.86 -5.68 8.19
CA HIS A 113 4.74 -4.71 7.10
C HIS A 113 3.85 -3.56 7.55
N SER A 114 4.12 -2.37 7.05
CA SER A 114 3.19 -1.25 7.14
C SER A 114 2.92 -0.66 5.77
N VAL A 115 1.76 -0.03 5.66
CA VAL A 115 1.38 0.86 4.59
C VAL A 115 0.39 1.88 5.15
N SER A 116 0.67 3.16 5.00
CA SER A 116 -0.30 4.22 5.25
C SER A 116 -0.92 4.63 3.92
N ILE A 117 -2.25 4.74 3.92
CA ILE A 117 -3.04 5.04 2.73
C ILE A 117 -3.90 6.27 3.03
N PHE A 118 -3.88 7.25 2.14
CA PHE A 118 -4.84 8.36 2.13
C PHE A 118 -5.72 8.22 0.87
N ILE A 119 -7.01 8.11 1.09
CA ILE A 119 -8.03 8.05 0.04
C ILE A 119 -8.69 9.43 -0.05
N PRO A 120 -8.58 10.15 -1.18
CA PRO A 120 -9.22 11.44 -1.35
C PRO A 120 -10.75 11.38 -1.15
N ASN A 121 -11.36 12.46 -0.67
CA ASN A 121 -12.82 12.52 -0.49
C ASN A 121 -13.59 12.26 -1.78
N ASN A 122 -13.05 12.68 -2.91
CA ASN A 122 -13.64 12.49 -4.23
C ASN A 122 -13.24 11.18 -4.93
N PHE A 123 -12.61 10.25 -4.21
CA PHE A 123 -12.28 8.93 -4.75
C PHE A 123 -13.54 8.21 -5.20
N LYS A 124 -13.56 7.76 -6.45
CA LYS A 124 -14.69 7.03 -7.02
C LYS A 124 -14.41 5.53 -6.93
N SER A 125 -15.27 4.82 -6.22
CA SER A 125 -15.29 3.36 -6.24
C SER A 125 -15.64 2.87 -7.66
N VAL A 126 -15.10 1.73 -8.01
CA VAL A 126 -15.34 1.09 -9.32
C VAL A 126 -16.12 -0.21 -9.18
N GLU A 127 -16.95 -0.31 -8.15
CA GLU A 127 -17.79 -1.50 -7.99
C GLU A 127 -18.70 -1.75 -9.20
N PRO A 128 -18.87 -3.00 -9.58
CA PRO A 128 -18.53 -4.24 -8.87
C PRO A 128 -17.09 -4.72 -9.04
N VAL A 129 -16.21 -3.92 -9.63
CA VAL A 129 -14.78 -4.20 -9.71
C VAL A 129 -14.12 -3.86 -8.39
N SER A 130 -13.25 -4.73 -7.88
CA SER A 130 -12.50 -4.47 -6.65
C SER A 130 -11.25 -3.66 -6.95
N THR A 131 -10.95 -2.66 -6.13
CA THR A 131 -9.67 -1.96 -6.14
C THR A 131 -8.74 -2.59 -5.12
N SER A 132 -7.57 -3.07 -5.56
CA SER A 132 -6.52 -3.55 -4.66
C SER A 132 -5.49 -2.47 -4.41
N PHE A 133 -5.10 -2.29 -3.14
CA PHE A 133 -4.19 -1.23 -2.67
C PHE A 133 -2.81 -1.75 -2.28
N PHE A 134 -2.76 -2.97 -1.75
CA PHE A 134 -1.53 -3.60 -1.28
C PHE A 134 -1.62 -5.11 -1.45
N GLN A 135 -0.50 -5.76 -1.76
CA GLN A 135 -0.47 -7.20 -1.96
C GLN A 135 0.80 -7.80 -1.34
N ILE A 136 0.68 -9.05 -0.89
CA ILE A 136 1.79 -9.95 -0.64
C ILE A 136 1.70 -11.07 -1.67
N TYR A 137 2.76 -11.23 -2.41
CA TYR A 137 2.82 -12.09 -3.60
C TYR A 137 3.92 -13.14 -3.43
N GLU A 138 3.67 -14.38 -3.78
CA GLU A 138 4.67 -15.44 -3.85
C GLU A 138 5.15 -15.59 -5.27
N ARG A 139 6.48 -15.62 -5.46
CA ARG A 139 7.10 -15.72 -6.78
C ARG A 139 6.62 -17.00 -7.47
N LYS A 140 6.19 -16.88 -8.73
CA LYS A 140 5.63 -17.91 -9.60
C LYS A 140 4.24 -18.44 -9.20
N GLU A 141 3.80 -18.24 -7.97
CA GLU A 141 2.57 -18.85 -7.43
C GLU A 141 1.37 -17.87 -7.37
N GLY A 142 1.63 -16.56 -7.35
CA GLY A 142 0.57 -15.56 -7.31
C GLY A 142 0.38 -14.88 -5.94
N PRO A 143 -0.70 -14.10 -5.78
CA PRO A 143 -0.96 -13.40 -4.53
C PRO A 143 -1.24 -14.36 -3.39
N ARG A 144 -0.69 -14.07 -2.22
CA ARG A 144 -1.03 -14.73 -0.96
C ARG A 144 -2.02 -13.89 -0.15
N MET A 145 -1.97 -12.57 -0.33
CA MET A 145 -2.92 -11.63 0.25
C MET A 145 -3.07 -10.42 -0.67
N MET A 146 -4.30 -9.97 -0.84
CA MET A 146 -4.64 -8.71 -1.50
C MET A 146 -5.52 -7.89 -0.57
N LEU A 147 -5.07 -6.70 -0.20
CA LEU A 147 -5.93 -5.71 0.45
C LEU A 147 -6.76 -5.03 -0.62
N ARG A 148 -8.08 -5.17 -0.57
CA ARG A 148 -8.96 -4.68 -1.63
C ARG A 148 -10.28 -4.11 -1.11
N THR A 149 -10.93 -3.31 -1.94
CA THR A 149 -12.32 -2.93 -1.70
C THR A 149 -13.28 -4.05 -2.12
N LYS A 150 -14.36 -4.19 -1.39
CA LYS A 150 -15.51 -5.01 -1.77
C LYS A 150 -16.77 -4.50 -1.09
N TYR A 151 -17.77 -4.08 -1.87
CA TYR A 151 -19.04 -3.57 -1.38
C TYR A 151 -18.89 -2.50 -0.30
N GLY A 152 -18.05 -1.49 -0.57
CA GLY A 152 -17.81 -0.38 0.36
C GLY A 152 -16.89 -0.68 1.54
N PHE A 153 -16.37 -1.91 1.65
CA PHE A 153 -15.41 -2.29 2.70
C PHE A 153 -14.01 -2.46 2.14
N VAL A 154 -13.01 -2.19 2.98
CA VAL A 154 -11.60 -2.52 2.74
C VAL A 154 -11.26 -3.77 3.54
N GLU A 155 -10.88 -4.83 2.85
CA GLU A 155 -10.61 -6.14 3.46
C GLU A 155 -9.39 -6.83 2.85
N PRO A 156 -8.62 -7.59 3.65
CA PRO A 156 -7.64 -8.50 3.12
C PRO A 156 -8.36 -9.72 2.54
N ARG A 157 -7.99 -10.07 1.32
CA ARG A 157 -8.36 -11.32 0.68
C ARG A 157 -7.15 -12.23 0.72
N TYR A 158 -7.29 -13.37 1.37
CA TYR A 158 -6.24 -14.37 1.44
C TYR A 158 -6.42 -15.42 0.35
N TYR A 159 -5.30 -15.90 -0.18
CA TYR A 159 -5.25 -16.95 -1.18
C TYR A 159 -4.44 -18.11 -0.57
N PRO A 160 -5.10 -18.98 0.21
CA PRO A 160 -4.44 -20.12 0.81
C PRO A 160 -3.97 -21.11 -0.25
N VAL A 161 -3.02 -21.94 0.11
CA VAL A 161 -2.36 -22.86 -0.83
C VAL A 161 -3.30 -23.93 -1.41
N ASN A 162 -4.42 -24.17 -0.79
CA ASN A 162 -5.46 -25.07 -1.30
C ASN A 162 -6.35 -24.46 -2.41
N GLY A 163 -6.05 -23.25 -2.86
CA GLY A 163 -6.72 -22.61 -4.00
C GLY A 163 -8.01 -21.87 -3.70
N MET A 164 -8.59 -22.00 -2.51
CA MET A 164 -9.82 -21.27 -2.18
C MET A 164 -9.50 -19.91 -1.56
N ASP A 165 -10.18 -18.90 -2.06
CA ASP A 165 -10.15 -17.56 -1.47
C ASP A 165 -10.73 -17.55 -0.05
N SER A 166 -10.06 -16.88 0.87
CA SER A 166 -10.54 -16.69 2.24
C SER A 166 -10.51 -15.22 2.65
N ALA A 167 -11.53 -14.79 3.36
CA ALA A 167 -11.57 -13.47 3.98
C ALA A 167 -10.95 -13.47 5.39
N GLY A 168 -10.58 -14.64 5.91
CA GLY A 168 -10.13 -14.78 7.30
C GLY A 168 -11.26 -14.52 8.32
N VAL A 169 -10.90 -14.50 9.60
CA VAL A 169 -11.83 -14.12 10.67
C VAL A 169 -11.80 -12.61 10.83
N ARG A 170 -12.96 -12.01 10.67
CA ARG A 170 -13.15 -10.56 10.77
C ARG A 170 -13.51 -10.19 12.21
N HIS A 171 -12.69 -9.37 12.83
CA HIS A 171 -12.95 -8.80 14.15
C HIS A 171 -13.66 -7.43 14.06
N LYS A 172 -13.36 -6.67 13.02
CA LYS A 172 -13.96 -5.35 12.75
C LYS A 172 -14.10 -5.12 11.25
N ASN A 173 -15.08 -4.32 10.87
CA ASN A 173 -15.25 -3.85 9.50
C ASN A 173 -14.53 -2.52 9.29
N LEU A 174 -13.78 -2.40 8.20
CA LEU A 174 -13.17 -1.15 7.75
C LEU A 174 -13.93 -0.68 6.51
N LYS A 175 -14.71 0.38 6.65
CA LYS A 175 -15.41 0.99 5.51
C LYS A 175 -14.43 1.89 4.75
N ILE A 176 -14.56 1.95 3.43
CA ILE A 176 -13.76 2.86 2.61
C ILE A 176 -14.01 4.32 2.98
N ASP A 177 -15.27 4.65 3.36
CA ASP A 177 -15.65 6.00 3.76
C ASP A 177 -14.97 6.43 5.08
N ASP A 178 -14.66 5.48 5.97
CA ASP A 178 -13.88 5.75 7.18
C ASP A 178 -12.41 6.09 6.90
N MET A 179 -11.94 5.86 5.69
CA MET A 179 -10.57 6.16 5.23
C MET A 179 -10.49 7.43 4.39
N ARG A 180 -11.61 8.00 3.93
CA ARG A 180 -11.62 9.18 3.08
C ARG A 180 -11.13 10.42 3.81
N GLY A 181 -10.33 11.24 3.11
CA GLY A 181 -9.84 12.52 3.61
C GLY A 181 -8.85 12.44 4.77
N LYS A 182 -8.41 11.25 5.16
CA LYS A 182 -7.46 11.05 6.25
C LYS A 182 -6.51 9.89 6.00
N TRP A 183 -5.37 9.93 6.62
CA TRP A 183 -4.41 8.83 6.61
C TRP A 183 -4.91 7.66 7.47
N THR A 184 -4.79 6.47 6.94
CA THR A 184 -5.08 5.21 7.64
C THR A 184 -3.85 4.32 7.57
N THR A 185 -3.25 4.01 8.71
CA THR A 185 -2.08 3.14 8.79
C THR A 185 -2.51 1.70 9.01
N LEU A 186 -2.13 0.86 8.07
CA LEU A 186 -2.36 -0.58 8.09
C LEU A 186 -1.06 -1.30 8.40
N ILE A 187 -1.12 -2.23 9.34
CA ILE A 187 0.00 -3.08 9.72
C ILE A 187 -0.39 -4.52 9.43
N PHE A 188 0.50 -5.26 8.76
CA PHE A 188 0.34 -6.68 8.52
C PHE A 188 1.45 -7.45 9.24
N HIS A 189 1.06 -8.34 10.13
CA HIS A 189 1.94 -9.32 10.74
C HIS A 189 1.72 -10.64 10.03
N THR A 190 2.73 -11.14 9.36
CA THR A 190 2.62 -12.32 8.51
C THR A 190 3.69 -13.34 8.83
N LYS A 191 3.32 -14.63 8.80
CA LYS A 191 4.24 -15.74 8.82
C LYS A 191 3.97 -16.65 7.63
N MET A 192 4.87 -16.58 6.64
CA MET A 192 4.80 -17.39 5.44
C MET A 192 5.29 -18.81 5.74
N SER A 193 4.39 -19.80 5.63
CA SER A 193 4.67 -21.19 6.00
C SER A 193 3.92 -22.19 5.12
N LYS A 194 4.61 -23.29 4.77
CA LYS A 194 4.00 -24.48 4.17
C LYS A 194 3.17 -25.26 5.19
N ASN A 195 3.52 -25.16 6.47
CA ASN A 195 2.83 -25.87 7.54
C ASN A 195 1.55 -25.10 7.91
N PRO A 196 0.35 -25.70 7.78
CA PRO A 196 -0.92 -25.06 8.10
C PRO A 196 -1.06 -24.64 9.56
N ASN A 197 -0.35 -25.31 10.48
CA ASN A 197 -0.39 -24.99 11.90
C ASN A 197 0.59 -23.87 12.29
N LYS A 198 1.37 -23.33 11.34
CA LYS A 198 2.40 -22.31 11.61
C LYS A 198 2.19 -21.03 10.83
N GLY A 199 1.43 -21.05 9.74
CA GLY A 199 1.20 -19.89 8.90
C GLY A 199 0.08 -19.01 9.43
N PHE A 200 0.26 -17.70 9.32
CA PHE A 200 -0.78 -16.73 9.64
C PHE A 200 -0.57 -15.40 8.89
N MET A 201 -1.65 -14.62 8.78
CA MET A 201 -1.66 -13.23 8.34
C MET A 201 -2.65 -12.45 9.19
N LYS A 202 -2.19 -11.42 9.89
CA LYS A 202 -2.99 -10.56 10.77
C LYS A 202 -2.94 -9.14 10.25
N MET A 203 -4.10 -8.48 10.16
CA MET A 203 -4.21 -7.08 9.77
C MET A 203 -4.65 -6.23 10.97
N TYR A 204 -3.91 -5.15 11.18
CA TYR A 204 -4.23 -4.12 12.17
C TYR A 204 -4.50 -2.81 11.44
N VAL A 205 -5.41 -2.01 11.96
CA VAL A 205 -5.70 -0.65 11.53
C VAL A 205 -5.47 0.28 12.71
N ASN A 206 -4.55 1.23 12.58
CA ASN A 206 -4.15 2.12 13.66
C ASN A 206 -3.91 1.35 14.98
N ASN A 207 -3.11 0.29 14.92
CA ASN A 207 -2.77 -0.66 16.00
C ASN A 207 -3.92 -1.52 16.55
N THR A 208 -5.15 -1.42 16.05
CA THR A 208 -6.27 -2.29 16.44
C THR A 208 -6.34 -3.49 15.49
N LEU A 209 -6.49 -4.70 16.04
CA LEU A 209 -6.67 -5.93 15.25
C LEU A 209 -8.02 -5.90 14.50
N TYR A 210 -7.98 -6.09 13.18
CA TYR A 210 -9.16 -6.07 12.31
C TYR A 210 -9.45 -7.42 11.67
N ASN A 211 -8.42 -8.18 11.31
CA ASN A 211 -8.61 -9.44 10.61
C ASN A 211 -7.47 -10.42 10.90
N VAL A 212 -7.79 -11.71 10.94
CA VAL A 212 -6.83 -12.82 11.15
C VAL A 212 -7.13 -13.92 10.16
N PHE A 213 -6.11 -14.43 9.49
CA PHE A 213 -6.10 -15.70 8.79
C PHE A 213 -5.03 -16.60 9.39
N GLU A 214 -5.37 -17.83 9.69
CA GLU A 214 -4.44 -18.87 10.12
C GLU A 214 -4.53 -20.06 9.18
N GLY A 215 -3.40 -20.65 8.83
CA GLY A 215 -3.35 -21.74 7.89
C GLY A 215 -2.07 -21.76 7.05
N ARG A 216 -2.09 -22.54 5.99
CA ARG A 216 -0.98 -22.62 5.04
C ARG A 216 -0.92 -21.36 4.19
N THR A 217 0.10 -20.54 4.39
CA THR A 217 0.24 -19.21 3.80
C THR A 217 1.26 -19.14 2.65
N SER A 218 1.95 -20.25 2.34
CA SER A 218 3.00 -20.30 1.33
C SER A 218 3.13 -21.70 0.72
N PHE A 219 3.51 -21.75 -0.54
CA PHE A 219 4.05 -22.96 -1.19
C PHE A 219 5.53 -23.21 -0.84
N GLY A 220 6.20 -22.22 -0.22
CA GLY A 220 7.59 -22.27 0.22
C GLY A 220 8.54 -21.46 -0.63
N GLY A 221 8.00 -20.67 -1.54
CA GLY A 221 8.77 -19.74 -2.35
C GLY A 221 9.11 -18.44 -1.64
N GLU A 222 9.79 -17.58 -2.36
CA GLU A 222 10.09 -16.21 -1.92
C GLU A 222 8.89 -15.29 -2.15
N HIS A 223 8.68 -14.36 -1.22
CA HIS A 223 7.60 -13.40 -1.26
C HIS A 223 8.10 -11.98 -1.54
N TYR A 224 7.22 -11.15 -2.07
CA TYR A 224 7.45 -9.73 -2.24
C TYR A 224 6.15 -8.95 -2.04
N SER A 225 6.28 -7.68 -1.68
CA SER A 225 5.13 -6.80 -1.51
C SER A 225 4.87 -6.00 -2.78
N LYS A 226 3.61 -5.65 -3.01
CA LYS A 226 3.18 -4.71 -4.05
C LYS A 226 2.30 -3.64 -3.43
N PHE A 227 2.36 -2.42 -3.95
CA PHE A 227 1.42 -1.35 -3.63
C PHE A 227 1.04 -0.59 -4.88
N GLY A 228 -0.05 0.14 -4.82
CA GLY A 228 -0.60 0.92 -5.91
C GLY A 228 -2.07 0.61 -6.16
N ILE A 229 -2.56 0.94 -7.33
CA ILE A 229 -3.95 0.71 -7.72
C ILE A 229 -3.97 -0.44 -8.72
N TYR A 230 -4.70 -1.50 -8.39
CA TYR A 230 -4.89 -2.65 -9.27
C TYR A 230 -6.36 -3.06 -9.33
N HIS A 231 -6.86 -3.25 -10.53
CA HIS A 231 -8.18 -3.77 -10.82
C HIS A 231 -8.11 -5.05 -11.63
N SER A 232 -9.01 -5.98 -11.32
CA SER A 232 -9.24 -7.17 -12.13
C SER A 232 -10.73 -7.27 -12.47
N TRP A 233 -11.04 -7.87 -13.63
CA TRP A 233 -12.40 -8.02 -14.12
C TRP A 233 -13.08 -6.67 -14.43
N ILE A 234 -12.40 -5.82 -15.20
CA ILE A 234 -12.90 -4.51 -15.63
C ILE A 234 -14.16 -4.66 -16.48
N SER A 235 -14.31 -5.77 -17.21
CA SER A 235 -15.53 -6.14 -17.95
C SER A 235 -16.78 -5.98 -17.10
N ARG A 236 -16.72 -6.28 -15.82
CA ARG A 236 -17.86 -6.11 -14.90
C ARG A 236 -18.34 -4.66 -14.78
N TRP A 237 -17.44 -3.70 -14.92
CA TRP A 237 -17.81 -2.30 -14.98
C TRP A 237 -18.51 -1.99 -16.28
N ASN A 238 -17.94 -2.41 -17.41
CA ASN A 238 -18.50 -2.16 -18.72
C ASN A 238 -19.92 -2.74 -18.86
N ASP A 239 -20.14 -3.92 -18.30
CA ASP A 239 -21.44 -4.61 -18.37
C ASP A 239 -22.52 -3.94 -17.49
N LYS A 240 -22.14 -3.44 -16.32
CA LYS A 240 -23.09 -2.98 -15.30
C LYS A 240 -23.25 -1.48 -15.24
N VAL A 241 -22.18 -0.71 -15.42
CA VAL A 241 -22.18 0.74 -15.22
C VAL A 241 -22.27 1.50 -16.55
N LYS A 242 -21.76 0.93 -17.64
CA LYS A 242 -21.85 1.50 -19.01
C LYS A 242 -21.35 2.95 -19.08
N GLY A 243 -20.17 3.22 -18.56
CA GLY A 243 -19.58 4.56 -18.57
C GLY A 243 -18.07 4.50 -18.63
N GLU A 244 -17.44 5.65 -18.77
CA GLU A 244 -16.00 5.74 -18.72
C GLU A 244 -15.48 5.29 -17.34
N TYR A 245 -14.47 4.45 -17.34
CA TYR A 245 -13.81 4.00 -16.12
C TYR A 245 -13.16 5.19 -15.42
N PRO A 246 -13.46 5.45 -14.14
CA PRO A 246 -13.01 6.68 -13.51
C PRO A 246 -11.51 6.70 -13.27
N LYS A 247 -10.91 7.88 -13.41
CA LYS A 247 -9.59 8.16 -12.86
C LYS A 247 -9.59 7.94 -11.35
N GLN A 248 -8.58 7.24 -10.84
CA GLN A 248 -8.38 7.04 -9.42
C GLN A 248 -7.04 7.59 -8.95
N ILE A 249 -7.02 8.17 -7.77
CA ILE A 249 -5.82 8.70 -7.10
C ILE A 249 -5.82 8.17 -5.67
N ILE A 250 -4.67 7.66 -5.24
CA ILE A 250 -4.42 7.22 -3.86
C ILE A 250 -3.03 7.68 -3.46
N TYR A 251 -2.86 8.06 -2.19
CA TYR A 251 -1.56 8.44 -1.66
C TYR A 251 -1.06 7.39 -0.68
N TYR A 252 0.25 7.20 -0.67
CA TYR A 252 0.94 6.18 0.10
C TYR A 252 2.10 6.76 0.89
N ASP A 253 2.23 6.25 2.11
CA ASP A 253 3.34 6.54 3.02
C ASP A 253 3.62 5.30 3.90
N ASN A 254 4.67 5.34 4.72
CA ASN A 254 5.02 4.28 5.69
C ASN A 254 5.08 2.88 5.07
N LEU A 255 5.64 2.76 3.88
CA LEU A 255 5.81 1.49 3.17
C LEU A 255 7.03 0.74 3.70
N PHE A 256 6.95 0.24 4.93
CA PHE A 256 8.06 -0.40 5.62
C PHE A 256 7.88 -1.91 5.76
N ARG A 257 9.00 -2.62 5.91
CA ARG A 257 9.05 -4.04 6.24
C ARG A 257 10.19 -4.33 7.21
N THR A 258 9.88 -5.01 8.31
CA THR A 258 10.85 -5.37 9.35
C THR A 258 10.65 -6.79 9.86
N ASN A 259 11.60 -7.28 10.66
CA ASN A 259 11.49 -8.57 11.34
C ASN A 259 10.83 -8.44 12.73
N LYS A 260 10.72 -7.23 13.28
CA LYS A 260 10.23 -6.97 14.64
C LYS A 260 9.21 -5.84 14.64
N LYS A 261 8.16 -5.98 15.46
CA LYS A 261 7.09 -4.98 15.60
C LYS A 261 7.63 -3.63 16.07
N GLU A 262 8.47 -3.65 17.10
CA GLU A 262 9.02 -2.44 17.73
C GLU A 262 9.80 -1.60 16.71
N LYS A 263 10.63 -2.28 15.88
CA LYS A 263 11.35 -1.60 14.79
C LYS A 263 10.40 -0.98 13.76
N LEU A 264 9.29 -1.66 13.43
CA LEU A 264 8.29 -1.13 12.51
C LEU A 264 7.62 0.11 13.10
N LEU A 265 7.18 0.03 14.37
CA LEU A 265 6.49 1.13 15.04
C LEU A 265 7.39 2.36 15.16
N LYS A 266 8.69 2.17 15.45
CA LYS A 266 9.66 3.26 15.45
C LYS A 266 9.71 3.97 14.09
N LEU A 267 9.81 3.23 12.98
CA LEU A 267 9.82 3.81 11.63
C LEU A 267 8.53 4.56 11.27
N ILE A 268 7.40 4.18 11.87
CA ILE A 268 6.10 4.86 11.65
C ILE A 268 5.99 6.13 12.49
N GLN A 269 6.60 6.15 13.68
CA GLN A 269 6.46 7.20 14.69
C GLN A 269 7.55 8.27 14.64
N ASP A 270 8.65 8.02 13.91
CA ASP A 270 9.75 9.00 13.78
C ASP A 270 9.30 10.22 12.93
N ASP A 271 8.29 10.91 13.43
CA ASP A 271 7.77 12.19 12.93
C ASP A 271 8.33 13.36 13.74
#